data_750e602d4bea01813af3ebcbfc4c5d72
#
_entry.id   750e602d4bea01813af3ebcbfc4c5d72
#
_cell.length_a   1.000
_cell.length_b   1.000
_cell.length_c   1.000
_cell.angle_alpha   90.00
_cell.angle_beta   90.00
_cell.angle_gamma   90.00
#
_symmetry.space_group_name_H-M   'P 1'
#
loop_
_entity.id
_entity.type
_entity.pdbx_description
1 polymer ?
#
loop_
_entity_poly.entity_id
_entity_poly.type
_entity_poly.pdbx_seq_one_letter_code
_entity_poly.pdbx_strand_id
1 'polypeptide(L)'
;LQDSFIKIFSSFDKFSWKGPGSVKAWISRVTVNEALQHLRRQKKWNFVELPDKLPDKADETAEEPDVSEIPNDVLMKMIQELSDGYRTIFNLFVFEGKSHKEIAEMLGITESTSASQFHRARKILAKKITEYKKQESI
;
A
#
# COMPACT_ATOMS: atom_id res chain seq x y z
N LEU A 1 -14.13 -6.63 -4.62
CA LEU A 1 -14.97 -5.44 -4.41
C LEU A 1 -16.42 -5.82 -4.06
N GLN A 2 -16.98 -6.83 -4.72
CA GLN A 2 -18.34 -7.33 -4.42
C GLN A 2 -18.46 -7.84 -2.99
N ASP A 3 -17.48 -8.59 -2.49
CA ASP A 3 -17.44 -9.10 -1.11
C ASP A 3 -17.40 -7.97 -0.09
N SER A 4 -16.70 -6.88 -0.40
CA SER A 4 -16.65 -5.68 0.44
C SER A 4 -18.03 -5.02 0.53
N PHE A 5 -18.77 -4.90 -0.56
CA PHE A 5 -20.15 -4.37 -0.54
C PHE A 5 -21.09 -5.24 0.27
N ILE A 6 -21.04 -6.55 0.09
CA ILE A 6 -21.86 -7.50 0.86
C ILE A 6 -21.55 -7.36 2.35
N LYS A 7 -20.27 -7.26 2.72
CA LYS A 7 -19.82 -7.09 4.12
C LYS A 7 -20.30 -5.77 4.70
N ILE A 8 -20.23 -4.69 3.95
CA ILE A 8 -20.71 -3.36 4.37
C ILE A 8 -22.20 -3.42 4.65
N PHE A 9 -23.01 -3.94 3.74
CA PHE A 9 -24.45 -4.03 3.91
C PHE A 9 -24.85 -4.96 5.07
N SER A 10 -24.22 -6.12 5.21
CA SER A 10 -24.51 -7.07 6.27
C SER A 10 -24.07 -6.62 7.66
N SER A 11 -23.13 -5.68 7.76
CA SER A 11 -22.60 -5.16 9.03
C SER A 11 -23.08 -3.75 9.34
N PHE A 12 -23.94 -3.17 8.54
CA PHE A 12 -24.38 -1.77 8.69
C PHE A 12 -25.13 -1.53 10.01
N ASP A 13 -25.83 -2.51 10.52
CA ASP A 13 -26.50 -2.47 11.83
C ASP A 13 -25.51 -2.33 12.99
N LYS A 14 -24.25 -2.75 12.82
CA LYS A 14 -23.17 -2.58 13.80
C LYS A 14 -22.46 -1.25 13.70
N PHE A 15 -22.78 -0.45 12.68
CA PHE A 15 -22.20 0.88 12.52
C PHE A 15 -22.79 1.84 13.55
N SER A 16 -21.91 2.58 14.23
CA SER A 16 -22.29 3.66 15.14
C SER A 16 -21.71 4.99 14.63
N TRP A 17 -22.59 5.94 14.38
CA TRP A 17 -22.16 7.27 13.93
C TRP A 17 -21.44 8.02 15.05
N LYS A 18 -20.21 8.48 14.77
CA LYS A 18 -19.35 9.17 15.74
C LYS A 18 -18.94 10.58 15.28
N GLY A 19 -19.64 11.14 14.32
CA GLY A 19 -19.34 12.45 13.78
C GLY A 19 -19.01 12.45 12.29
N PRO A 20 -18.71 13.63 11.70
CA PRO A 20 -18.34 13.73 10.30
C PRO A 20 -17.16 12.84 9.94
N GLY A 21 -17.25 12.14 8.82
CA GLY A 21 -16.21 11.22 8.35
C GLY A 21 -16.24 9.81 8.95
N SER A 22 -17.07 9.53 9.97
CA SER A 22 -17.15 8.21 10.60
C SER A 22 -17.65 7.13 9.63
N VAL A 23 -18.55 7.43 8.72
CA VAL A 23 -19.03 6.51 7.68
C VAL A 23 -17.90 6.13 6.74
N LYS A 24 -17.16 7.10 6.23
CA LYS A 24 -16.02 6.89 5.35
C LYS A 24 -14.94 6.03 6.03
N ALA A 25 -14.58 6.36 7.26
CA ALA A 25 -13.58 5.62 8.02
C ALA A 25 -14.01 4.16 8.26
N TRP A 26 -15.28 3.92 8.58
CA TRP A 26 -15.81 2.59 8.79
C TRP A 26 -15.84 1.77 7.50
N ILE A 27 -16.33 2.34 6.39
CA ILE A 27 -16.35 1.68 5.07
C ILE A 27 -14.93 1.35 4.62
N SER A 28 -14.00 2.28 4.73
CA SER A 28 -12.59 2.06 4.38
C SER A 28 -11.98 0.92 5.18
N ARG A 29 -12.24 0.86 6.48
CA ARG A 29 -11.77 -0.23 7.34
C ARG A 29 -12.33 -1.58 6.94
N VAL A 30 -13.63 -1.67 6.67
CA VAL A 30 -14.27 -2.91 6.22
C VAL A 30 -13.68 -3.36 4.89
N THR A 31 -13.53 -2.45 3.94
CA THR A 31 -12.98 -2.73 2.61
C THR A 31 -11.52 -3.20 2.68
N VAL A 32 -10.68 -2.51 3.43
CA VAL A 32 -9.26 -2.89 3.63
C VAL A 32 -9.17 -4.26 4.30
N ASN A 33 -9.92 -4.50 5.37
CA ASN A 33 -9.90 -5.80 6.06
C ASN A 33 -10.34 -6.94 5.14
N GLU A 34 -11.35 -6.74 4.31
CA GLU A 34 -11.81 -7.74 3.35
C GLU A 34 -10.76 -8.01 2.26
N ALA A 35 -10.12 -6.98 1.75
CA ALA A 35 -9.02 -7.09 0.79
C ALA A 35 -7.83 -7.87 1.38
N LEU A 36 -7.44 -7.58 2.63
CA LEU A 36 -6.37 -8.29 3.32
C LEU A 36 -6.70 -9.77 3.55
N GLN A 37 -7.94 -10.08 3.93
CA GLN A 37 -8.39 -11.47 4.07
C GLN A 37 -8.37 -12.22 2.73
N HIS A 38 -8.74 -11.56 1.64
CA HIS A 38 -8.69 -12.13 0.30
C HIS A 38 -7.25 -12.49 -0.10
N LEU A 39 -6.30 -11.59 0.13
CA LEU A 39 -4.87 -11.84 -0.14
C LEU A 39 -4.32 -13.00 0.69
N ARG A 40 -4.69 -13.08 1.96
CA ARG A 40 -4.29 -14.21 2.84
C ARG A 40 -4.81 -15.54 2.33
N ARG A 41 -6.08 -15.60 1.90
CA ARG A 41 -6.68 -16.82 1.34
C ARG A 41 -6.02 -17.29 0.05
N GLN A 42 -5.52 -16.38 -0.76
CA GLN A 42 -4.83 -16.70 -2.00
C GLN A 42 -3.36 -17.13 -1.82
N LYS A 43 -2.87 -17.21 -0.59
CA LYS A 43 -1.45 -17.53 -0.26
C LYS A 43 -0.41 -16.65 -0.98
N LYS A 44 -0.82 -15.48 -1.46
CA LYS A 44 0.07 -14.49 -2.09
C LYS A 44 0.80 -13.61 -1.08
N TRP A 45 0.70 -13.98 0.20
CA TRP A 45 1.14 -13.20 1.32
C TRP A 45 2.47 -13.70 1.85
N ASN A 46 3.56 -13.34 1.18
CA ASN A 46 4.90 -13.70 1.62
C ASN A 46 5.68 -12.46 2.07
N PHE A 47 5.31 -11.91 3.24
CA PHE A 47 6.16 -10.91 3.89
C PHE A 47 7.39 -11.52 4.59
N VAL A 48 7.37 -12.83 4.82
CA VAL A 48 8.39 -13.54 5.61
C VAL A 48 9.62 -13.91 4.77
N GLU A 49 9.51 -13.97 3.44
CA GLU A 49 10.58 -14.42 2.55
C GLU A 49 11.48 -13.32 1.99
N LEU A 50 11.26 -12.07 2.38
CA LEU A 50 12.22 -11.05 2.03
C LEU A 50 13.35 -11.08 3.05
N PRO A 51 14.56 -11.43 2.64
CA PRO A 51 15.67 -11.49 3.57
C PRO A 51 15.84 -10.13 4.24
N ASP A 52 15.89 -10.15 5.57
CA ASP A 52 16.22 -9.01 6.43
C ASP A 52 17.62 -8.43 6.14
N LYS A 53 18.30 -8.99 5.14
CA LYS A 53 19.63 -8.61 4.69
C LYS A 53 19.53 -7.71 3.48
N LEU A 54 19.17 -6.47 3.72
CA LEU A 54 19.69 -5.41 2.87
C LEU A 54 20.44 -4.43 3.73
N PRO A 55 21.74 -4.36 3.55
CA PRO A 55 22.52 -3.23 3.99
C PRO A 55 22.30 -2.08 3.01
N ASP A 56 21.09 -1.68 2.78
CA ASP A 56 20.81 -0.36 2.27
C ASP A 56 20.49 0.50 3.49
N LYS A 57 21.53 1.00 4.12
CA LYS A 57 21.41 2.31 4.76
C LYS A 57 20.75 3.16 3.69
N ALA A 58 19.55 3.60 4.02
CA ALA A 58 18.77 4.48 3.18
C ALA A 58 19.73 5.51 2.63
N ASP A 59 19.87 5.56 1.34
CA ASP A 59 20.35 6.74 0.66
C ASP A 59 19.22 7.76 0.82
N GLU A 60 19.16 8.35 2.02
CA GLU A 60 18.18 9.38 2.41
C GLU A 60 18.32 10.64 1.55
N THR A 61 19.34 10.65 0.69
CA THR A 61 19.68 11.77 -0.20
C THR A 61 19.14 11.61 -1.62
N ALA A 62 18.49 10.48 -1.95
CA ALA A 62 17.85 10.35 -3.25
C ALA A 62 16.65 11.31 -3.32
N GLU A 63 16.80 12.37 -4.09
CA GLU A 63 15.72 13.30 -4.39
C GLU A 63 14.49 12.52 -4.88
N GLU A 64 13.34 12.84 -4.31
CA GLU A 64 12.09 12.23 -4.79
C GLU A 64 11.86 12.63 -6.24
N PRO A 65 11.58 11.66 -7.14
CA PRO A 65 11.36 12.00 -8.52
C PRO A 65 10.13 12.89 -8.64
N ASP A 66 10.25 13.96 -9.38
CA ASP A 66 9.10 14.81 -9.72
C ASP A 66 8.09 14.01 -10.54
N VAL A 67 6.87 13.93 -10.05
CA VAL A 67 5.75 13.20 -10.67
C VAL A 67 4.71 14.12 -11.31
N SER A 68 4.92 15.43 -11.27
CA SER A 68 3.93 16.43 -11.70
C SER A 68 3.49 16.29 -13.15
N GLU A 69 4.37 15.79 -14.01
CA GLU A 69 4.11 15.63 -15.45
C GLU A 69 3.65 14.23 -15.83
N ILE A 70 3.54 13.30 -14.88
CA ILE A 70 3.15 11.92 -15.17
C ILE A 70 1.64 11.76 -15.02
N PRO A 71 0.95 11.24 -16.06
CA PRO A 71 -0.49 10.98 -15.96
C PRO A 71 -0.83 10.03 -14.81
N ASN A 72 -1.93 10.29 -14.11
CA ASN A 72 -2.36 9.50 -12.96
C ASN A 72 -2.58 8.02 -13.27
N ASP A 73 -3.10 7.71 -14.45
CA ASP A 73 -3.31 6.33 -14.91
C ASP A 73 -1.98 5.57 -15.08
N VAL A 74 -0.93 6.25 -15.54
CA VAL A 74 0.43 5.70 -15.65
C VAL A 74 1.01 5.41 -14.25
N LEU A 75 0.88 6.36 -13.32
CA LEU A 75 1.31 6.17 -11.92
C LEU A 75 0.58 5.00 -11.27
N MET A 76 -0.74 4.92 -11.44
CA MET A 76 -1.55 3.84 -10.90
C MET A 76 -1.15 2.49 -11.48
N LYS A 77 -0.83 2.43 -12.77
CA LYS A 77 -0.32 1.21 -13.40
C LYS A 77 1.02 0.77 -12.81
N MET A 78 1.95 1.71 -12.60
CA MET A 78 3.24 1.41 -11.96
C MET A 78 3.06 0.83 -10.54
N ILE A 79 2.12 1.36 -9.77
CA ILE A 79 1.79 0.85 -8.43
C ILE A 79 1.18 -0.55 -8.52
N GLN A 80 0.28 -0.79 -9.47
CA GLN A 80 -0.32 -2.11 -9.71
C GLN A 80 0.70 -3.18 -10.11
N GLU A 81 1.79 -2.80 -10.73
CA GLU A 81 2.88 -3.70 -11.11
C GLU A 81 3.82 -4.08 -9.96
N LEU A 82 3.72 -3.42 -8.81
CA LEU A 82 4.43 -3.85 -7.61
C LEU A 82 3.98 -5.24 -7.18
N SER A 83 4.87 -6.00 -6.55
CA SER A 83 4.47 -7.26 -5.91
C SER A 83 3.40 -7.02 -4.84
N ASP A 84 2.59 -8.02 -4.54
CA ASP A 84 1.45 -7.89 -3.62
C ASP A 84 1.87 -7.32 -2.25
N GLY A 85 3.02 -7.73 -1.72
CA GLY A 85 3.54 -7.24 -0.45
C GLY A 85 3.92 -5.76 -0.48
N TYR A 86 4.71 -5.35 -1.44
CA TYR A 86 5.11 -3.95 -1.61
C TYR A 86 3.92 -3.05 -1.89
N ARG A 87 3.03 -3.47 -2.78
CA ARG A 87 1.82 -2.73 -3.13
C ARG A 87 0.90 -2.55 -1.93
N THR A 88 0.71 -3.58 -1.12
CA THR A 88 -0.15 -3.53 0.06
C THR A 88 0.39 -2.52 1.07
N ILE A 89 1.67 -2.59 1.43
CA ILE A 89 2.28 -1.65 2.37
C ILE A 89 2.26 -0.23 1.81
N PHE A 90 2.58 -0.06 0.54
CA PHE A 90 2.54 1.24 -0.12
C PHE A 90 1.13 1.86 -0.06
N ASN A 91 0.11 1.09 -0.42
CA ASN A 91 -1.27 1.56 -0.39
C ASN A 91 -1.75 1.91 1.03
N LEU A 92 -1.43 1.08 2.02
CA LEU A 92 -1.80 1.34 3.40
C LEU A 92 -1.14 2.61 3.95
N PHE A 93 0.13 2.84 3.62
CA PHE A 93 0.86 4.01 4.08
C PHE A 93 0.42 5.29 3.36
N VAL A 94 0.41 5.27 2.02
CA VAL A 94 0.20 6.48 1.20
C VAL A 94 -1.28 6.83 1.08
N PHE A 95 -2.14 5.88 0.76
CA PHE A 95 -3.56 6.15 0.48
C PHE A 95 -4.44 6.03 1.71
N GLU A 96 -4.16 5.10 2.61
CA GLU A 96 -4.94 4.90 3.83
C GLU A 96 -4.38 5.69 5.04
N GLY A 97 -3.22 6.30 4.91
CA GLY A 97 -2.60 7.12 5.95
C GLY A 97 -2.22 6.35 7.22
N LYS A 98 -1.95 5.05 7.10
CA LYS A 98 -1.56 4.20 8.22
C LYS A 98 -0.09 4.40 8.58
N SER A 99 0.23 4.42 9.87
CA SER A 99 1.61 4.38 10.34
C SER A 99 2.23 3.00 10.15
N HIS A 100 3.56 2.90 10.12
CA HIS A 100 4.24 1.60 10.08
C HIS A 100 3.87 0.70 11.27
N LYS A 101 3.61 1.28 12.43
CA LYS A 101 3.12 0.54 13.59
C LYS A 101 1.75 -0.08 13.34
N GLU A 102 0.81 0.71 12.82
CA GLU A 102 -0.53 0.22 12.47
C GLU A 102 -0.47 -0.85 11.37
N ILE A 103 0.36 -0.64 10.34
CA ILE A 103 0.58 -1.61 9.27
C ILE A 103 1.15 -2.91 9.83
N ALA A 104 2.14 -2.84 10.71
CA ALA A 104 2.73 -4.00 11.36
C ALA A 104 1.68 -4.82 12.12
N GLU A 105 0.81 -4.17 12.87
CA GLU A 105 -0.30 -4.83 13.58
C GLU A 105 -1.31 -5.47 12.61
N MET A 106 -1.68 -4.76 11.54
CA MET A 106 -2.63 -5.26 10.54
C MET A 106 -2.11 -6.47 9.77
N LEU A 107 -0.82 -6.51 9.47
CA LEU A 107 -0.20 -7.53 8.61
C LEU A 107 0.50 -8.63 9.39
N GLY A 108 0.65 -8.51 10.72
CA GLY A 108 1.38 -9.47 11.53
C GLY A 108 2.89 -9.49 11.25
N ILE A 109 3.47 -8.34 10.93
CA ILE A 109 4.90 -8.11 10.68
C ILE A 109 5.47 -7.15 11.71
N THR A 110 6.78 -6.96 11.71
CA THR A 110 7.42 -5.93 12.55
C THR A 110 7.29 -4.55 11.91
N GLU A 111 7.35 -3.51 12.73
CA GLU A 111 7.37 -2.11 12.26
C GLU A 111 8.57 -1.85 11.34
N SER A 112 9.72 -2.42 11.68
CA SER A 112 10.94 -2.37 10.89
C SER A 112 10.75 -3.01 9.50
N THR A 113 10.09 -4.16 9.42
CA THR A 113 9.74 -4.81 8.15
C THR A 113 8.82 -3.94 7.31
N SER A 114 7.80 -3.33 7.91
CA SER A 114 6.91 -2.40 7.21
C SER A 114 7.68 -1.23 6.61
N ALA A 115 8.55 -0.59 7.39
CA ALA A 115 9.35 0.54 6.94
C ALA A 115 10.31 0.16 5.81
N SER A 116 11.04 -0.95 5.94
CA SER A 116 11.99 -1.39 4.93
C SER A 116 11.30 -1.81 3.62
N GLN A 117 10.16 -2.45 3.68
CA GLN A 117 9.39 -2.81 2.49
C GLN A 117 8.78 -1.60 1.79
N PHE A 118 8.30 -0.62 2.55
CA PHE A 118 7.85 0.65 1.99
C PHE A 118 9.00 1.38 1.27
N HIS A 119 10.17 1.44 1.88
CA HIS A 119 11.36 2.03 1.26
C HIS A 119 11.72 1.34 -0.07
N ARG A 120 11.70 0.02 -0.12
CA ARG A 120 11.93 -0.74 -1.35
C ARG A 120 10.87 -0.47 -2.42
N ALA A 121 9.59 -0.41 -2.03
CA ALA A 121 8.51 -0.08 -2.94
C ALA A 121 8.73 1.31 -3.58
N ARG A 122 9.10 2.31 -2.77
CA ARG A 122 9.45 3.65 -3.27
C ARG A 122 10.62 3.62 -4.26
N LYS A 123 11.68 2.85 -3.95
CA LYS A 123 12.85 2.71 -4.81
C LYS A 123 12.51 2.10 -6.18
N ILE A 124 11.67 1.07 -6.19
CA ILE A 124 11.17 0.46 -7.43
C ILE A 124 10.35 1.46 -8.24
N LEU A 125 9.44 2.18 -7.60
CA LEU A 125 8.63 3.21 -8.26
C LEU A 125 9.48 4.35 -8.80
N ALA A 126 10.44 4.85 -8.04
CA ALA A 126 11.37 5.90 -8.49
C ALA A 126 12.14 5.49 -9.74
N LYS A 127 12.60 4.24 -9.79
CA LYS A 127 13.27 3.69 -11.00
C LYS A 127 12.32 3.66 -12.20
N LYS A 128 11.10 3.15 -12.02
CA LYS A 128 10.09 3.11 -13.09
C LYS A 128 9.75 4.52 -13.61
N ILE A 129 9.61 5.49 -12.72
CA ILE A 129 9.36 6.89 -13.07
C ILE A 129 10.51 7.47 -13.89
N THR A 130 11.74 7.23 -13.48
CA THR A 130 12.93 7.69 -14.21
C THR A 130 13.02 7.05 -15.60
N GLU A 131 12.74 5.78 -15.71
CA GLU A 131 12.72 5.07 -17.00
C GLU A 131 11.61 5.60 -17.91
N TYR A 132 10.42 5.85 -17.38
CA TYR A 132 9.32 6.44 -18.12
C TYR A 132 9.68 7.82 -18.69
N LYS A 133 10.20 8.72 -17.85
CA LYS A 133 10.65 10.06 -18.28
C LYS A 133 11.71 10.01 -19.37
N LYS A 134 12.64 9.06 -19.31
CA LYS A 134 13.65 8.87 -20.36
C LYS A 134 13.04 8.46 -21.68
N GLN A 135 11.99 7.64 -21.67
CA GLN A 135 11.29 7.21 -22.89
C GLN A 135 10.49 8.34 -23.52
N GLU A 136 9.87 9.19 -22.72
CA GLU A 136 9.12 10.37 -23.17
C GLU A 136 10.04 11.48 -23.73
N SER A 137 11.28 11.53 -23.29
CA SER A 137 12.27 12.56 -23.70
C SER A 137 12.98 12.25 -25.01
N ILE A 138 12.69 11.14 -25.66
CA ILE A 138 13.20 10.77 -27.01
C ILE A 138 12.20 11.29 -28.07
#